data_2fb238fdda45b822a12aa3df49fb77ec
#
_entry.id   2fb238fdda45b822a12aa3df49fb77ec
#
_cell.length_a   1.000
_cell.length_b   1.000
_cell.length_c   1.000
_cell.angle_alpha   90.00
_cell.angle_beta   90.00
_cell.angle_gamma   90.00
#
_symmetry.space_group_name_H-M   'P 1'
#
loop_
_entity.id
_entity.type
_entity.pdbx_description
1 polymer ?
#
loop_
_entity_poly.entity_id
_entity_poly.type
_entity_poly.pdbx_seq_one_letter_code
_entity_poly.pdbx_strand_id
1 'polypeptide(L)'
;MKLDKIFSFLVPKDTKFFPLFNDAADNLVLASELLIKLVRERDITQRLEYTKQIKDVEHIGDDITRNLLNELNGTFITPFERXXXXEFVWIADRIHSANKEIQMVLRSVRSVNDFKKYVSCCEKISEYESQVDDIYQEYLSKLFEQEVNAIDLIKKRDILTTLEKAIDKCDDVGNTFSSLIVKMG
;
A
#
# COMPACT_ATOMS: atom_id res chain seq x y z
N MET A 1 16.56 36.57 -23.30
CA MET A 1 17.55 35.55 -22.95
C MET A 1 17.28 35.12 -21.51
N LYS A 2 16.47 34.39 -21.38
CA LYS A 2 16.20 33.00 -21.02
C LYS A 2 16.21 32.75 -19.51
N LEU A 3 15.30 33.47 -18.85
CA LEU A 3 14.88 33.15 -17.48
C LEU A 3 14.31 31.70 -17.40
N ASP A 4 13.66 31.24 -18.47
CA ASP A 4 13.11 29.88 -18.59
C ASP A 4 14.15 28.77 -18.37
N LYS A 5 15.42 28.97 -18.82
CA LYS A 5 16.48 27.97 -18.64
C LYS A 5 17.02 27.91 -17.20
N ILE A 6 16.92 29.02 -16.47
CA ILE A 6 17.34 29.06 -15.06
C ILE A 6 16.25 28.41 -14.19
N PHE A 7 14.99 28.69 -14.52
CA PHE A 7 13.86 28.08 -13.81
C PHE A 7 13.72 26.57 -14.08
N SER A 8 14.04 26.10 -15.30
CA SER A 8 14.04 24.67 -15.61
C SER A 8 15.11 23.86 -14.87
N PHE A 9 16.18 24.54 -14.39
CA PHE A 9 17.21 23.92 -13.55
C PHE A 9 16.76 23.82 -12.08
N LEU A 10 15.81 24.68 -11.70
CA LEU A 10 15.27 24.76 -10.31
C LEU A 10 14.03 23.90 -10.13
N VAL A 11 13.43 23.40 -11.22
CA VAL A 11 12.32 22.45 -11.15
C VAL A 11 12.94 21.04 -11.09
N PRO A 12 12.82 20.34 -9.98
CA PRO A 12 13.28 18.95 -9.94
C PRO A 12 12.52 18.16 -11.01
N LYS A 13 13.23 17.41 -11.83
CA LYS A 13 12.59 16.45 -12.71
C LYS A 13 12.10 15.29 -11.85
N ASP A 14 10.81 15.27 -11.58
CA ASP A 14 10.12 14.26 -10.75
C ASP A 14 10.18 12.85 -11.32
N THR A 15 10.98 12.64 -12.35
CA THR A 15 11.10 11.37 -13.04
C THR A 15 11.60 10.22 -12.16
N LYS A 16 12.21 10.51 -11.01
CA LYS A 16 12.79 9.50 -10.12
C LYS A 16 11.77 8.86 -9.16
N PHE A 17 10.77 9.61 -8.70
CA PHE A 17 9.81 9.15 -7.70
C PHE A 17 8.75 8.22 -8.28
N PHE A 18 8.26 8.52 -9.49
CA PHE A 18 7.18 7.74 -10.11
C PHE A 18 7.52 6.26 -10.26
N PRO A 19 8.74 5.88 -10.73
CA PRO A 19 9.10 4.46 -10.74
C PRO A 19 9.06 3.84 -9.34
N LEU A 20 9.59 4.50 -8.33
CA LEU A 20 9.61 3.98 -6.95
C LEU A 20 8.20 3.79 -6.38
N PHE A 21 7.29 4.75 -6.63
CA PHE A 21 5.90 4.62 -6.20
C PHE A 21 5.18 3.49 -6.96
N ASN A 22 5.43 3.35 -8.26
CA ASN A 22 4.86 2.24 -9.04
C ASN A 22 5.38 0.89 -8.53
N ASP A 23 6.69 0.78 -8.29
CA ASP A 23 7.31 -0.45 -7.76
C ASP A 23 6.71 -0.80 -6.39
N ALA A 24 6.50 0.21 -5.53
CA ALA A 24 5.87 0.02 -4.21
C ALA A 24 4.42 -0.48 -4.36
N ALA A 25 3.64 0.17 -5.22
CA ALA A 25 2.24 -0.19 -5.46
C ALA A 25 2.12 -1.61 -6.03
N ASP A 26 2.94 -1.95 -7.03
CA ASP A 26 2.96 -3.29 -7.64
C ASP A 26 3.35 -4.36 -6.60
N ASN A 27 4.33 -4.05 -5.76
CA ASN A 27 4.78 -4.95 -4.69
C ASN A 27 3.67 -5.21 -3.66
N LEU A 28 2.90 -4.19 -3.30
CA LEU A 28 1.76 -4.30 -2.36
C LEU A 28 0.63 -5.14 -2.96
N VAL A 29 0.30 -4.93 -4.24
CA VAL A 29 -0.70 -5.75 -4.96
C VAL A 29 -0.25 -7.21 -4.98
N LEU A 30 1.02 -7.49 -5.31
CA LEU A 30 1.56 -8.85 -5.33
C LEU A 30 1.48 -9.50 -3.94
N ALA A 31 1.85 -8.77 -2.88
CA ALA A 31 1.76 -9.27 -1.49
C ALA A 31 0.31 -9.66 -1.15
N SER A 32 -0.65 -8.80 -1.49
CA SER A 32 -2.08 -9.02 -1.23
C SER A 32 -2.62 -10.23 -2.00
N GLU A 33 -2.24 -10.39 -3.27
CA GLU A 33 -2.62 -11.56 -4.09
C GLU A 33 -2.07 -12.86 -3.50
N LEU A 34 -0.81 -12.85 -3.06
CA LEU A 34 -0.17 -14.03 -2.44
C LEU A 34 -0.87 -14.39 -1.13
N LEU A 35 -1.29 -13.38 -0.34
CA LEU A 35 -2.06 -13.60 0.89
C LEU A 35 -3.41 -14.25 0.58
N ILE A 36 -4.14 -13.78 -0.44
CA ILE A 36 -5.41 -14.38 -0.87
C ILE A 36 -5.19 -15.85 -1.28
N LYS A 37 -4.14 -16.13 -2.06
CA LYS A 37 -3.79 -17.51 -2.46
C LYS A 37 -3.49 -18.38 -1.23
N LEU A 38 -2.68 -17.86 -0.29
CA LEU A 38 -2.32 -18.55 0.96
C LEU A 38 -3.55 -18.92 1.78
N VAL A 39 -4.49 -17.99 1.95
CA VAL A 39 -5.71 -18.19 2.77
C VAL A 39 -6.62 -19.25 2.13
N ARG A 40 -6.74 -19.25 0.80
CA ARG A 40 -7.61 -20.17 0.05
C ARG A 40 -7.00 -21.55 -0.14
N GLU A 41 -5.69 -21.68 0.00
CA GLU A 41 -4.98 -22.94 -0.26
C GLU A 41 -5.18 -23.96 0.88
N ARG A 42 -5.39 -25.22 0.54
CA ARG A 42 -5.54 -26.32 1.50
C ARG A 42 -4.29 -27.21 1.59
N ASP A 43 -3.50 -27.27 0.51
CA ASP A 43 -2.27 -28.06 0.49
C ASP A 43 -1.18 -27.39 1.32
N ILE A 44 -0.64 -28.09 2.29
CA ILE A 44 0.33 -27.53 3.25
C ILE A 44 1.66 -27.17 2.57
N THR A 45 2.08 -27.94 1.59
CA THR A 45 3.34 -27.68 0.85
C THR A 45 3.22 -26.37 0.05
N GLN A 46 2.09 -26.20 -0.63
CA GLN A 46 1.81 -25.01 -1.41
C GLN A 46 1.66 -23.77 -0.50
N ARG A 47 1.06 -23.92 0.69
CA ARG A 47 0.95 -22.85 1.69
C ARG A 47 2.33 -22.39 2.16
N LEU A 48 3.24 -23.32 2.41
CA LEU A 48 4.63 -23.00 2.80
C LEU A 48 5.35 -22.23 1.69
N GLU A 49 5.12 -22.60 0.44
CA GLU A 49 5.69 -21.89 -0.71
C GLU A 49 5.14 -20.45 -0.80
N TYR A 50 3.81 -20.24 -0.67
CA TYR A 50 3.23 -18.89 -0.64
C TYR A 50 3.77 -18.06 0.53
N THR A 51 3.95 -18.66 1.71
CA THR A 51 4.52 -17.99 2.88
C THR A 51 5.95 -17.48 2.57
N LYS A 52 6.75 -18.30 1.90
CA LYS A 52 8.10 -17.91 1.49
C LYS A 52 8.06 -16.74 0.50
N GLN A 53 7.22 -16.86 -0.53
CA GLN A 53 7.05 -15.80 -1.54
C GLN A 53 6.62 -14.46 -0.91
N ILE A 54 5.69 -14.49 0.05
CA ILE A 54 5.25 -13.29 0.80
C ILE A 54 6.44 -12.65 1.52
N LYS A 55 7.28 -13.46 2.16
CA LYS A 55 8.49 -12.97 2.85
C LYS A 55 9.49 -12.32 1.87
N ASP A 56 9.67 -12.92 0.69
CA ASP A 56 10.55 -12.33 -0.35
C ASP A 56 9.99 -10.98 -0.83
N VAL A 57 8.67 -10.88 -1.02
CA VAL A 57 7.96 -9.65 -1.41
C VAL A 57 8.07 -8.59 -0.29
N GLU A 58 7.98 -8.99 0.98
CA GLU A 58 8.19 -8.10 2.14
C GLU A 58 9.57 -7.45 2.08
N HIS A 59 10.62 -8.25 1.86
CA HIS A 59 12.00 -7.73 1.76
C HIS A 59 12.18 -6.75 0.59
N ILE A 60 11.56 -7.05 -0.56
CA ILE A 60 11.56 -6.14 -1.72
C ILE A 60 10.88 -4.82 -1.33
N GLY A 61 9.75 -4.88 -0.64
CA GLY A 61 9.01 -3.70 -0.16
C GLY A 61 9.84 -2.83 0.78
N ASP A 62 10.58 -3.45 1.70
CA ASP A 62 11.49 -2.75 2.61
C ASP A 62 12.59 -1.99 1.85
N ASP A 63 13.17 -2.62 0.82
CA ASP A 63 14.20 -1.99 0.00
C ASP A 63 13.64 -0.82 -0.82
N ILE A 64 12.44 -0.97 -1.41
CA ILE A 64 11.76 0.09 -2.15
C ILE A 64 11.49 1.28 -1.20
N THR A 65 10.95 1.01 -0.01
CA THR A 65 10.65 2.02 1.01
C THR A 65 11.92 2.79 1.41
N ARG A 66 13.01 2.08 1.66
CA ARG A 66 14.31 2.68 2.00
C ARG A 66 14.82 3.59 0.89
N ASN A 67 14.71 3.13 -0.36
CA ASN A 67 15.12 3.90 -1.54
C ASN A 67 14.26 5.16 -1.70
N LEU A 68 12.95 5.04 -1.54
CA LEU A 68 12.00 6.15 -1.60
C LEU A 68 12.34 7.23 -0.55
N LEU A 69 12.56 6.81 0.70
CA LEU A 69 12.91 7.74 1.79
C LEU A 69 14.25 8.43 1.53
N ASN A 70 15.25 7.72 1.00
CA ASN A 70 16.54 8.28 0.65
C ASN A 70 16.41 9.34 -0.46
N GLU A 71 15.64 9.07 -1.49
CA GLU A 71 15.39 10.04 -2.58
C GLU A 71 14.61 11.25 -2.07
N LEU A 72 13.59 11.05 -1.22
CA LEU A 72 12.82 12.15 -0.60
C LEU A 72 13.73 13.07 0.23
N ASN A 73 14.63 12.50 1.03
CA ASN A 73 15.55 13.25 1.88
C ASN A 73 16.61 14.01 1.05
N GLY A 74 16.96 13.50 -0.12
CA GLY A 74 18.00 14.07 -0.99
C GLY A 74 17.49 15.10 -2.02
N THR A 75 16.16 15.27 -2.14
CA THR A 75 15.55 16.05 -3.22
C THR A 75 14.82 17.28 -2.68
N PHE A 76 15.01 18.43 -3.34
CA PHE A 76 14.23 19.64 -3.06
C PHE A 76 12.83 19.45 -3.69
N ILE A 77 11.79 19.37 -2.86
CA ILE A 77 10.40 19.09 -3.28
C ILE A 77 9.56 20.34 -3.01
N THR A 78 8.66 20.66 -3.95
CA THR A 78 7.71 21.77 -3.77
C THR A 78 6.74 21.46 -2.60
N PRO A 79 6.13 22.47 -1.98
CA PRO A 79 5.16 22.23 -0.91
C PRO A 79 4.01 21.27 -1.31
N PHE A 80 3.54 21.36 -2.53
CA PHE A 80 2.47 20.48 -3.05
C PHE A 80 2.97 19.04 -3.22
N GLU A 81 4.14 18.85 -3.79
CA GLU A 81 4.76 17.52 -3.95
C GLU A 81 5.07 16.88 -2.59
N ARG A 82 5.45 17.68 -1.65
CA ARG A 82 5.69 17.22 -0.28
C ARG A 82 4.42 16.69 0.39
N UNK A 83 3.50 17.23 0.15
CA UNK A 83 2.24 16.81 0.64
C UNK A 83 1.83 15.54 0.00
N UNK A 84 2.15 15.44 -1.15
CA UNK A 84 1.84 14.26 -1.87
C UNK A 84 2.61 13.06 -1.44
N UNK A 85 3.61 13.29 -1.15
CA UNK A 85 4.47 12.34 -0.67
C UNK A 85 4.07 11.85 0.69
N UNK A 86 3.58 12.65 1.29
CA UNK A 86 3.06 12.36 2.55
C UNK A 86 1.88 11.47 2.50
N GLU A 87 1.05 11.81 1.69
CA GLU A 87 -0.20 11.01 1.54
C GLU A 87 0.11 9.58 1.04
N PHE A 88 0.92 9.44 0.04
CA PHE A 88 1.30 8.12 -0.49
C PHE A 88 2.01 7.27 0.58
N VAL A 89 2.93 7.87 1.32
CA VAL A 89 3.64 7.18 2.42
C VAL A 89 2.64 6.79 3.52
N TRP A 90 1.71 7.68 3.84
CA TRP A 90 0.67 7.42 4.84
C TRP A 90 -0.23 6.23 4.43
N ILE A 91 -0.67 6.21 3.17
CA ILE A 91 -1.46 5.09 2.62
C ILE A 91 -0.65 3.78 2.68
N ALA A 92 0.61 3.83 2.24
CA ALA A 92 1.50 2.65 2.29
C ALA A 92 1.67 2.13 3.73
N ASP A 93 1.77 3.03 4.71
CA ASP A 93 1.83 2.65 6.14
C ASP A 93 0.54 1.97 6.62
N ARG A 94 -0.63 2.42 6.16
CA ARG A 94 -1.91 1.76 6.48
C ARG A 94 -1.99 0.36 5.86
N ILE A 95 -1.56 0.20 4.61
CA ILE A 95 -1.47 -1.11 3.93
C ILE A 95 -0.51 -2.03 4.70
N HIS A 96 0.65 -1.52 5.10
CA HIS A 96 1.62 -2.28 5.91
C HIS A 96 1.00 -2.70 7.25
N SER A 97 0.26 -1.82 7.91
CA SER A 97 -0.42 -2.11 9.17
C SER A 97 -1.50 -3.19 8.99
N ALA A 98 -2.30 -3.10 7.93
CA ALA A 98 -3.29 -4.12 7.56
C ALA A 98 -2.61 -5.48 7.34
N ASN A 99 -1.51 -5.52 6.61
CA ASN A 99 -0.74 -6.75 6.37
C ASN A 99 -0.20 -7.35 7.68
N LYS A 100 0.22 -6.53 8.65
CA LYS A 100 0.62 -7.00 9.99
C LYS A 100 -0.55 -7.65 10.75
N GLU A 101 -1.74 -7.07 10.69
CA GLU A 101 -2.93 -7.67 11.30
C GLU A 101 -3.23 -9.04 10.66
N ILE A 102 -3.17 -9.14 9.32
CA ILE A 102 -3.34 -10.40 8.57
C ILE A 102 -2.27 -11.42 9.04
N GLN A 103 -1.01 -11.01 9.13
CA GLN A 103 0.09 -11.88 9.57
C GLN A 103 -0.17 -12.39 11.00
N MET A 104 -0.67 -11.54 11.90
CA MET A 104 -1.02 -11.96 13.27
C MET A 104 -2.11 -13.02 13.27
N VAL A 105 -3.17 -12.86 12.47
CA VAL A 105 -4.24 -13.85 12.33
C VAL A 105 -3.65 -15.17 11.84
N LEU A 106 -2.86 -15.14 10.75
CA LEU A 106 -2.25 -16.34 10.15
C LEU A 106 -1.36 -17.12 11.14
N ARG A 107 -0.56 -16.41 11.94
CA ARG A 107 0.34 -17.03 12.91
C ARG A 107 -0.42 -17.67 14.09
N SER A 108 -1.57 -17.11 14.44
CA SER A 108 -2.35 -17.55 15.62
C SER A 108 -3.50 -18.53 15.29
N VAL A 109 -3.79 -18.79 14.01
CA VAL A 109 -4.90 -19.69 13.59
C VAL A 109 -4.82 -21.10 14.19
N ARG A 110 -3.65 -21.53 14.65
CA ARG A 110 -3.48 -22.87 15.30
C ARG A 110 -4.05 -22.93 16.73
N SER A 111 -4.35 -21.80 17.36
CA SER A 111 -4.94 -21.76 18.71
C SER A 111 -6.39 -21.26 18.65
N VAL A 112 -7.33 -22.17 18.73
CA VAL A 112 -8.79 -21.92 18.59
C VAL A 112 -9.34 -20.98 19.68
N ASN A 113 -8.55 -20.61 20.69
CA ASN A 113 -9.03 -19.88 21.85
C ASN A 113 -9.03 -18.34 21.72
N ASP A 114 -8.65 -17.77 20.57
CA ASP A 114 -8.50 -16.33 20.42
C ASP A 114 -9.49 -15.67 19.43
N PHE A 115 -10.74 -16.16 19.42
CA PHE A 115 -11.81 -15.64 18.55
C PHE A 115 -11.91 -14.09 18.60
N LYS A 116 -11.93 -13.51 19.79
CA LYS A 116 -12.04 -12.05 19.98
C LYS A 116 -10.87 -11.30 19.31
N LYS A 117 -9.68 -11.87 19.40
CA LYS A 117 -8.48 -11.29 18.80
C LYS A 117 -8.59 -11.27 17.27
N TYR A 118 -9.09 -12.36 16.67
CA TYR A 118 -9.28 -12.43 15.21
C TYR A 118 -10.29 -11.40 14.73
N VAL A 119 -11.44 -11.29 15.40
CA VAL A 119 -12.45 -10.28 15.10
C VAL A 119 -11.84 -8.88 15.17
N SER A 120 -11.10 -8.59 16.25
CA SER A 120 -10.45 -7.28 16.43
C SER A 120 -9.42 -6.99 15.31
N CYS A 121 -8.66 -7.99 14.85
CA CYS A 121 -7.74 -7.79 13.72
C CYS A 121 -8.49 -7.45 12.42
N CYS A 122 -9.58 -8.18 12.15
CA CYS A 122 -10.41 -7.92 10.96
C CYS A 122 -11.06 -6.53 11.01
N GLU A 123 -11.55 -6.12 12.17
CA GLU A 123 -12.12 -4.78 12.38
C GLU A 123 -11.08 -3.68 12.10
N LYS A 124 -9.83 -3.87 12.54
CA LYS A 124 -8.74 -2.91 12.28
C LYS A 124 -8.40 -2.84 10.79
N ILE A 125 -8.41 -3.97 10.08
CA ILE A 125 -8.14 -3.98 8.62
C ILE A 125 -9.21 -3.12 7.92
N SER A 126 -10.49 -3.32 8.22
CA SER A 126 -11.58 -2.53 7.66
C SER A 126 -11.49 -1.05 8.07
N GLU A 127 -11.02 -0.76 9.28
CA GLU A 127 -10.75 0.62 9.70
C GLU A 127 -9.63 1.26 8.86
N TYR A 128 -8.54 0.54 8.60
CA TYR A 128 -7.46 1.05 7.75
C TYR A 128 -7.93 1.29 6.31
N GLU A 129 -8.73 0.38 5.76
CA GLU A 129 -9.33 0.54 4.43
C GLU A 129 -10.19 1.81 4.37
N SER A 130 -11.10 2.00 5.33
CA SER A 130 -11.96 3.20 5.39
C SER A 130 -11.14 4.49 5.50
N GLN A 131 -10.07 4.49 6.29
CA GLN A 131 -9.16 5.63 6.42
C GLN A 131 -8.46 5.95 5.08
N VAL A 132 -8.04 4.91 4.34
CA VAL A 132 -7.40 5.08 3.02
C VAL A 132 -8.42 5.60 2.00
N ASP A 133 -9.64 5.10 2.04
CA ASP A 133 -10.73 5.56 1.15
C ASP A 133 -11.00 7.07 1.32
N ASP A 134 -11.09 7.54 2.57
CA ASP A 134 -11.28 8.96 2.87
C ASP A 134 -10.13 9.81 2.28
N ILE A 135 -8.89 9.41 2.51
CA ILE A 135 -7.69 10.10 1.99
C ILE A 135 -7.65 10.03 0.45
N TYR A 136 -8.01 8.89 -0.13
CA TYR A 136 -8.09 8.70 -1.58
C TYR A 136 -9.02 9.72 -2.22
N GLN A 137 -10.24 9.86 -1.70
CA GLN A 137 -11.24 10.80 -2.22
C GLN A 137 -10.77 12.25 -2.08
N GLU A 138 -10.26 12.62 -0.91
CA GLU A 138 -9.74 13.95 -0.65
C GLU A 138 -8.56 14.31 -1.56
N TYR A 139 -7.59 13.41 -1.66
CA TYR A 139 -6.38 13.65 -2.48
C TYR A 139 -6.72 13.68 -3.97
N LEU A 140 -7.61 12.79 -4.43
CA LEU A 140 -8.05 12.76 -5.83
C LEU A 140 -8.68 14.10 -6.22
N SER A 141 -9.52 14.66 -5.36
CA SER A 141 -10.14 15.99 -5.58
C SER A 141 -9.06 17.08 -5.70
N LYS A 142 -8.13 17.13 -4.74
CA LYS A 142 -7.02 18.09 -4.73
C LYS A 142 -6.15 17.95 -5.99
N LEU A 143 -5.90 16.72 -6.41
CA LEU A 143 -5.08 16.41 -7.58
C LEU A 143 -5.69 17.00 -8.85
N PHE A 144 -7.01 16.84 -9.04
CA PHE A 144 -7.72 17.39 -10.20
C PHE A 144 -7.81 18.93 -10.16
N GLU A 145 -7.80 19.52 -8.97
CA GLU A 145 -7.85 20.99 -8.81
C GLU A 145 -6.51 21.67 -9.01
N GLN A 146 -5.42 21.03 -8.61
CA GLN A 146 -4.11 21.69 -8.44
C GLN A 146 -3.07 21.27 -9.46
N GLU A 147 -3.18 20.05 -10.03
CA GLU A 147 -2.19 19.55 -11.00
C GLU A 147 -2.45 20.10 -12.39
N VAL A 148 -1.53 20.90 -12.90
CA VAL A 148 -1.63 21.51 -14.21
C VAL A 148 -1.06 20.63 -15.33
N ASN A 149 -0.20 19.67 -14.99
CA ASN A 149 0.41 18.77 -15.99
C ASN A 149 -0.45 17.51 -16.11
N ALA A 150 -1.10 17.34 -17.26
CA ALA A 150 -2.00 16.21 -17.51
C ALA A 150 -1.29 14.84 -17.39
N ILE A 151 -0.02 14.75 -17.77
CA ILE A 151 0.75 13.49 -17.67
C ILE A 151 1.00 13.15 -16.20
N ASP A 152 1.40 14.15 -15.40
CA ASP A 152 1.67 13.94 -13.97
C ASP A 152 0.38 13.69 -13.19
N LEU A 153 -0.71 14.32 -13.58
CA LEU A 153 -2.06 14.04 -13.06
C LEU A 153 -2.41 12.56 -13.25
N ILE A 154 -2.24 12.03 -14.46
CA ILE A 154 -2.53 10.62 -14.78
C ILE A 154 -1.65 9.70 -13.94
N LYS A 155 -0.34 9.95 -13.88
CA LYS A 155 0.61 9.12 -13.11
C LYS A 155 0.26 9.08 -11.62
N LYS A 156 0.02 10.25 -11.02
CA LYS A 156 -0.33 10.37 -9.59
C LYS A 156 -1.65 9.68 -9.28
N ARG A 157 -2.66 9.87 -10.14
CA ARG A 157 -3.95 9.19 -10.02
C ARG A 157 -3.77 7.66 -10.09
N ASP A 158 -2.99 7.16 -11.04
CA ASP A 158 -2.80 5.72 -11.23
C ASP A 158 -2.10 5.08 -10.03
N ILE A 159 -1.08 5.75 -9.46
CA ILE A 159 -0.43 5.31 -8.23
C ILE A 159 -1.45 5.27 -7.08
N LEU A 160 -2.19 6.34 -6.89
CA LEU A 160 -3.20 6.47 -5.82
C LEU A 160 -4.25 5.36 -5.93
N THR A 161 -4.77 5.11 -7.14
CA THR A 161 -5.74 4.05 -7.42
C THR A 161 -5.14 2.65 -7.15
N THR A 162 -3.86 2.46 -7.44
CA THR A 162 -3.18 1.17 -7.18
C THR A 162 -3.03 0.93 -5.68
N LEU A 163 -2.71 1.96 -4.92
CA LEU A 163 -2.60 1.87 -3.45
C LEU A 163 -3.97 1.59 -2.81
N GLU A 164 -5.03 2.26 -3.26
CA GLU A 164 -6.40 2.01 -2.80
C GLU A 164 -6.80 0.55 -3.08
N LYS A 165 -6.55 0.04 -4.28
CA LYS A 165 -6.80 -1.38 -4.60
C LYS A 165 -6.02 -2.34 -3.71
N ALA A 166 -4.81 -1.96 -3.27
CA ALA A 166 -4.01 -2.81 -2.40
C ALA A 166 -4.64 -2.95 -1.00
N ILE A 167 -5.15 -1.86 -0.43
CA ILE A 167 -5.85 -1.93 0.86
C ILE A 167 -7.19 -2.66 0.74
N ASP A 168 -7.93 -2.48 -0.36
CA ASP A 168 -9.14 -3.27 -0.67
C ASP A 168 -8.85 -4.77 -0.61
N LYS A 169 -7.72 -5.19 -1.17
CA LYS A 169 -7.32 -6.62 -1.14
C LYS A 169 -7.00 -7.08 0.28
N CYS A 170 -6.45 -6.23 1.12
CA CYS A 170 -6.26 -6.57 2.55
C CYS A 170 -7.61 -6.74 3.25
N ASP A 171 -8.59 -5.88 2.98
CA ASP A 171 -9.93 -5.99 3.53
C ASP A 171 -10.65 -7.25 3.01
N ASP A 172 -10.52 -7.60 1.73
CA ASP A 172 -11.02 -8.88 1.17
C ASP A 172 -10.50 -10.09 1.95
N VAL A 173 -9.20 -10.07 2.33
CA VAL A 173 -8.58 -11.12 3.15
C VAL A 173 -9.20 -11.12 4.56
N GLY A 174 -9.35 -9.96 5.18
CA GLY A 174 -10.00 -9.80 6.49
C GLY A 174 -11.42 -10.36 6.50
N ASN A 175 -12.21 -10.03 5.50
CA ASN A 175 -13.58 -10.50 5.33
C ASN A 175 -13.64 -12.02 5.11
N THR A 176 -12.68 -12.57 4.37
CA THR A 176 -12.53 -14.04 4.19
C THR A 176 -12.27 -14.70 5.54
N PHE A 177 -11.36 -14.17 6.36
CA PHE A 177 -11.08 -14.67 7.71
C PHE A 177 -12.32 -14.60 8.60
N SER A 178 -13.02 -13.47 8.62
CA SER A 178 -14.25 -13.29 9.40
C SER A 178 -15.28 -14.37 9.05
N SER A 179 -15.46 -14.62 7.75
CA SER A 179 -16.39 -15.66 7.25
C SER A 179 -15.99 -17.06 7.68
N LEU A 180 -14.69 -17.38 7.67
CA LEU A 180 -14.17 -18.68 8.10
C LEU A 180 -14.35 -18.87 9.60
N ILE A 181 -14.05 -17.86 10.40
CA ILE A 181 -14.16 -17.88 11.87
C ILE A 181 -15.62 -18.14 12.28
N VAL A 182 -16.60 -17.46 11.65
CA VAL A 182 -18.03 -17.64 11.93
C VAL A 182 -18.47 -19.09 11.62
N LYS A 183 -17.90 -19.71 10.61
CA LYS A 183 -18.23 -21.11 10.23
C LYS A 183 -17.59 -22.16 11.15
N MET A 184 -16.55 -21.78 11.89
CA MET A 184 -15.83 -22.68 12.80
C MET A 184 -16.34 -22.61 14.24
N GLY A 185 -17.09 -21.56 14.64
CA GLY A 185 -17.71 -21.38 15.94
C GLY A 185 -19.11 -21.93 16.00
#